data_cafb1364617cbc5f631083a926e81814
#
_entry.id   cafb1364617cbc5f631083a926e81814
#
_cell.length_a   1.000
_cell.length_b   1.000
_cell.length_c   1.000
_cell.angle_alpha   90.00
_cell.angle_beta   90.00
_cell.angle_gamma   90.00
#
_symmetry.space_group_name_H-M   'P 1'
#
loop_
_entity.id
_entity.type
_entity.pdbx_description
1 polymer ?
#
loop_
_entity_poly.entity_id
_entity_poly.type
_entity_poly.pdbx_seq_one_letter_code
_entity_poly.pdbx_strand_id
1 'polypeptide(L)'
;MKKKKNWNLILGGIITVVMLIMILIGFFWTPYDSTKMDSANKLAAPSLQHIMGCDNFGRDIFSRVLEGMGNTFVIAILTVLIGVFFGILIGAFTGYFGGWLDEVLMRINDVVFAFPSILLALIFISLFGPGKYNVVLALGIAFIPSFARIVRGEFIKYRDMDYIKSAHLAGVGNLRIMFVHILPNTITVLLSSIMIGFNNAVLAEAGMSYLGIGVQPPEASLGSMLSEAQSYLFSAPNYAIFPGLMIILMVLGLSLLADGIKA
;
A
#
# COMPACT_ATOMS: atom_id res chain seq x y z
N MET A 1 -32.15 -17.38 -10.36
CA MET A 1 -30.99 -16.69 -10.95
C MET A 1 -29.71 -17.42 -10.54
N LYS A 2 -28.97 -18.04 -11.48
CA LYS A 2 -27.64 -18.61 -11.17
C LYS A 2 -26.69 -17.47 -10.83
N LYS A 3 -26.19 -17.39 -9.57
CA LYS A 3 -25.10 -16.47 -9.21
C LYS A 3 -23.94 -16.72 -10.17
N LYS A 4 -23.63 -15.77 -11.06
CA LYS A 4 -22.42 -15.84 -11.88
C LYS A 4 -21.23 -15.96 -10.94
N LYS A 5 -20.41 -16.99 -11.12
CA LYS A 5 -19.21 -17.24 -10.32
C LYS A 5 -18.26 -16.04 -10.52
N ASN A 6 -17.99 -15.30 -9.47
CA ASN A 6 -17.11 -14.13 -9.53
C ASN A 6 -15.65 -14.60 -9.54
N TRP A 7 -15.11 -14.83 -10.75
CA TRP A 7 -13.75 -15.33 -10.94
C TRP A 7 -12.70 -14.37 -10.38
N ASN A 8 -12.94 -13.06 -10.46
CA ASN A 8 -12.02 -12.06 -9.92
C ASN A 8 -11.87 -12.20 -8.41
N LEU A 9 -12.98 -12.42 -7.68
CA LEU A 9 -12.94 -12.66 -6.24
C LEU A 9 -12.16 -13.92 -5.88
N ILE A 10 -12.36 -15.01 -6.63
CA ILE A 10 -11.71 -16.29 -6.34
C ILE A 10 -10.21 -16.22 -6.64
N LEU A 11 -9.83 -15.78 -7.85
CA LEU A 11 -8.43 -15.70 -8.26
C LEU A 11 -7.67 -14.66 -7.42
N GLY A 12 -8.26 -13.48 -7.24
CA GLY A 12 -7.69 -12.44 -6.38
C GLY A 12 -7.50 -12.92 -4.94
N GLY A 13 -8.51 -13.64 -4.39
CA GLY A 13 -8.43 -14.24 -3.06
C GLY A 13 -7.30 -15.26 -2.93
N ILE A 14 -7.17 -16.17 -3.88
CA ILE A 14 -6.11 -17.19 -3.86
C ILE A 14 -4.73 -16.52 -3.92
N ILE A 15 -4.51 -15.61 -4.87
CA ILE A 15 -3.22 -14.91 -5.01
C ILE A 15 -2.89 -14.15 -3.72
N THR A 16 -3.83 -13.37 -3.21
CA THR A 16 -3.61 -12.57 -2.00
C THR A 16 -3.31 -13.44 -0.78
N VAL A 17 -4.02 -14.55 -0.60
CA VAL A 17 -3.77 -15.48 0.51
C VAL A 17 -2.38 -16.12 0.39
N VAL A 18 -1.99 -16.55 -0.80
CA VAL A 18 -0.64 -17.11 -1.04
C VAL A 18 0.42 -16.07 -0.71
N MET A 19 0.26 -14.82 -1.18
CA MET A 19 1.22 -13.74 -0.90
C MET A 19 1.29 -13.43 0.61
N LEU A 20 0.15 -13.38 1.31
CA LEU A 20 0.13 -13.18 2.77
C LEU A 20 0.82 -14.32 3.52
N ILE A 21 0.63 -15.58 3.10
CA ILE A 21 1.32 -16.72 3.67
C ILE A 21 2.85 -16.58 3.48
N MET A 22 3.30 -16.21 2.28
CA MET A 22 4.73 -16.00 2.03
C MET A 22 5.31 -14.87 2.88
N ILE A 23 4.58 -13.75 3.02
CA ILE A 23 4.95 -12.63 3.90
C ILE A 23 5.06 -13.10 5.36
N LEU A 24 4.06 -13.83 5.85
CA LEU A 24 4.07 -14.37 7.22
C LEU A 24 5.23 -15.32 7.44
N ILE A 25 5.50 -16.22 6.49
CA ILE A 25 6.69 -17.10 6.55
C ILE A 25 7.95 -16.24 6.66
N GLY A 26 8.11 -15.23 5.80
CA GLY A 26 9.30 -14.38 5.76
C GLY A 26 9.57 -13.59 7.05
N PHE A 27 8.53 -13.30 7.85
CA PHE A 27 8.70 -12.69 9.18
C PHE A 27 9.30 -13.62 10.24
N PHE A 28 9.07 -14.93 10.10
CA PHE A 28 9.47 -15.89 11.14
C PHE A 28 10.60 -16.80 10.67
N TRP A 29 10.77 -16.98 9.37
CA TRP A 29 11.72 -17.94 8.84
C TRP A 29 12.14 -17.61 7.41
N THR A 30 13.43 -17.71 7.17
CA THR A 30 14.04 -17.69 5.83
C THR A 30 15.03 -18.86 5.72
N PRO A 31 15.18 -19.49 4.53
CA PRO A 31 16.12 -20.62 4.36
C PRO A 31 17.57 -20.25 4.73
N TYR A 32 17.97 -19.02 4.42
CA TYR A 32 19.29 -18.48 4.73
C TYR A 32 19.15 -17.12 5.37
N ASP A 33 20.18 -16.66 6.07
CA ASP A 33 20.29 -15.27 6.51
C ASP A 33 20.35 -14.35 5.29
N SER A 34 19.36 -13.50 5.12
CA SER A 34 19.18 -12.58 3.98
C SER A 34 20.30 -11.53 3.87
N THR A 35 21.07 -11.32 4.95
CA THR A 35 22.17 -10.34 5.02
C THR A 35 23.54 -10.97 4.86
N LYS A 36 23.67 -12.29 5.03
CA LYS A 36 24.93 -13.01 4.98
C LYS A 36 25.49 -13.06 3.58
N MET A 37 26.64 -12.40 3.37
CA MET A 37 27.37 -12.39 2.10
C MET A 37 28.19 -13.66 1.94
N ASP A 38 28.23 -14.21 0.71
CA ASP A 38 29.03 -15.34 0.33
C ASP A 38 29.71 -15.10 -1.02
N SER A 39 31.02 -14.77 -0.98
CA SER A 39 31.77 -14.41 -2.18
C SER A 39 31.90 -15.58 -3.19
N ALA A 40 31.78 -16.84 -2.74
CA ALA A 40 31.84 -18.01 -3.62
C ALA A 40 30.59 -18.17 -4.50
N ASN A 41 29.45 -17.66 -4.02
CA ASN A 41 28.13 -17.79 -4.67
C ASN A 41 27.66 -16.50 -5.37
N LYS A 42 28.57 -15.54 -5.67
CA LYS A 42 28.18 -14.30 -6.35
C LYS A 42 27.52 -14.58 -7.70
N LEU A 43 26.30 -14.02 -7.90
CA LEU A 43 25.48 -14.15 -9.10
C LEU A 43 25.24 -15.61 -9.50
N ALA A 44 25.25 -16.54 -8.53
CA ALA A 44 24.98 -17.94 -8.81
C ALA A 44 23.56 -18.11 -9.38
N ALA A 45 23.46 -18.95 -10.43
CA ALA A 45 22.19 -19.29 -11.04
C ALA A 45 21.26 -20.07 -10.07
N PRO A 46 19.95 -20.09 -10.30
CA PRO A 46 19.02 -20.93 -9.55
C PRO A 46 19.47 -22.38 -9.47
N SER A 47 19.44 -22.95 -8.28
CA SER A 47 19.88 -24.32 -7.98
C SER A 47 18.99 -24.92 -6.86
N LEU A 48 19.19 -26.22 -6.54
CA LEU A 48 18.50 -26.85 -5.42
C LEU A 48 18.87 -26.25 -4.06
N GLN A 49 20.08 -25.67 -3.93
CA GLN A 49 20.52 -24.98 -2.73
C GLN A 49 19.99 -23.56 -2.67
N HIS A 50 20.01 -22.83 -3.79
CA HIS A 50 19.54 -21.46 -3.93
C HIS A 50 18.44 -21.40 -4.99
N ILE A 51 17.19 -21.59 -4.58
CA ILE A 51 16.02 -21.78 -5.49
C ILE A 51 15.88 -20.62 -6.49
N MET A 52 16.13 -19.39 -6.06
CA MET A 52 16.10 -18.19 -6.92
C MET A 52 17.50 -17.71 -7.33
N GLY A 53 18.57 -18.44 -6.94
CA GLY A 53 19.95 -18.04 -7.14
C GLY A 53 20.42 -17.04 -6.08
N CYS A 54 21.60 -16.44 -6.33
CA CYS A 54 22.23 -15.48 -5.42
C CYS A 54 22.44 -14.12 -6.10
N ASP A 55 22.51 -13.08 -5.28
CA ASP A 55 22.75 -11.71 -5.72
C ASP A 55 24.24 -11.41 -5.96
N ASN A 56 24.56 -10.15 -6.23
CA ASN A 56 25.90 -9.67 -6.49
C ASN A 56 26.86 -9.73 -5.27
N PHE A 57 26.34 -9.99 -4.07
CA PHE A 57 27.10 -10.22 -2.85
C PHE A 57 27.08 -11.71 -2.44
N GLY A 58 26.42 -12.57 -3.22
CA GLY A 58 26.25 -14.00 -2.92
C GLY A 58 25.18 -14.28 -1.87
N ARG A 59 24.31 -13.29 -1.55
CA ARG A 59 23.17 -13.48 -0.64
C ARG A 59 22.06 -14.22 -1.37
N ASP A 60 21.33 -15.10 -0.66
CA ASP A 60 20.23 -15.88 -1.23
C ASP A 60 19.04 -14.98 -1.64
N ILE A 61 18.71 -14.99 -2.94
CA ILE A 61 17.62 -14.15 -3.47
C ILE A 61 16.27 -14.55 -2.89
N PHE A 62 15.99 -15.85 -2.66
CA PHE A 62 14.70 -16.28 -2.13
C PHE A 62 14.49 -15.76 -0.69
N SER A 63 15.49 -15.87 0.16
CA SER A 63 15.46 -15.33 1.53
C SER A 63 15.24 -13.80 1.52
N ARG A 64 15.94 -13.09 0.64
CA ARG A 64 15.80 -11.63 0.47
C ARG A 64 14.42 -11.23 -0.10
N VAL A 65 13.85 -12.02 -0.99
CA VAL A 65 12.48 -11.81 -1.51
C VAL A 65 11.46 -11.95 -0.39
N LEU A 66 11.57 -12.97 0.45
CA LEU A 66 10.66 -13.15 1.59
C LEU A 66 10.74 -11.96 2.57
N GLU A 67 11.93 -11.54 2.95
CA GLU A 67 12.13 -10.34 3.78
C GLU A 67 11.63 -9.07 3.08
N GLY A 68 11.98 -8.91 1.81
CA GLY A 68 11.60 -7.75 1.00
C GLY A 68 10.09 -7.61 0.83
N MET A 69 9.38 -8.73 0.66
CA MET A 69 7.91 -8.74 0.66
C MET A 69 7.34 -8.24 2.00
N GLY A 70 7.93 -8.67 3.11
CA GLY A 70 7.55 -8.23 4.45
C GLY A 70 7.73 -6.72 4.63
N ASN A 71 8.89 -6.18 4.28
CA ASN A 71 9.19 -4.75 4.39
C ASN A 71 8.27 -3.91 3.48
N THR A 72 8.13 -4.28 2.20
CA THR A 72 7.23 -3.60 1.25
C THR A 72 5.78 -3.62 1.76
N PHE A 73 5.30 -4.76 2.30
CA PHE A 73 3.96 -4.90 2.85
C PHE A 73 3.74 -4.00 4.08
N VAL A 74 4.68 -4.00 5.03
CA VAL A 74 4.58 -3.17 6.24
C VAL A 74 4.56 -1.68 5.89
N ILE A 75 5.44 -1.24 4.98
CA ILE A 75 5.46 0.15 4.53
C ILE A 75 4.14 0.52 3.87
N ALA A 76 3.64 -0.32 2.95
CA ALA A 76 2.37 -0.07 2.26
C ALA A 76 1.19 -0.01 3.23
N ILE A 77 1.09 -0.94 4.18
CA ILE A 77 0.00 -0.95 5.18
C ILE A 77 0.03 0.29 6.07
N LEU A 78 1.20 0.64 6.60
CA LEU A 78 1.34 1.82 7.46
C LEU A 78 1.05 3.12 6.71
N THR A 79 1.50 3.23 5.47
CA THR A 79 1.18 4.35 4.56
C THR A 79 -0.33 4.51 4.39
N VAL A 80 -1.02 3.40 4.05
CA VAL A 80 -2.48 3.42 3.86
C VAL A 80 -3.20 3.72 5.16
N LEU A 81 -2.78 3.17 6.29
CA LEU A 81 -3.38 3.45 7.59
C LEU A 81 -3.32 4.93 7.94
N ILE A 82 -2.18 5.60 7.72
CA ILE A 82 -2.06 7.06 7.92
C ILE A 82 -3.02 7.79 6.97
N GLY A 83 -2.97 7.49 5.68
CA GLY A 83 -3.82 8.11 4.68
C GLY A 83 -5.31 7.95 4.96
N VAL A 84 -5.74 6.74 5.33
CA VAL A 84 -7.14 6.43 5.66
C VAL A 84 -7.57 7.10 6.96
N PHE A 85 -6.77 7.02 8.02
CA PHE A 85 -7.13 7.58 9.32
C PHE A 85 -7.37 9.10 9.22
N PHE A 86 -6.40 9.84 8.70
CA PHE A 86 -6.55 11.29 8.55
C PHE A 86 -7.53 11.65 7.43
N GLY A 87 -7.59 10.86 6.36
CA GLY A 87 -8.56 11.02 5.29
C GLY A 87 -10.00 10.85 5.76
N ILE A 88 -10.29 9.85 6.63
CA ILE A 88 -11.61 9.70 7.25
C ILE A 88 -11.94 10.91 8.12
N LEU A 89 -11.02 11.36 8.97
CA LEU A 89 -11.27 12.52 9.82
C LEU A 89 -11.60 13.76 8.97
N ILE A 90 -10.71 14.14 8.06
CA ILE A 90 -10.89 15.33 7.23
C ILE A 90 -12.16 15.20 6.37
N GLY A 91 -12.33 14.08 5.67
CA GLY A 91 -13.47 13.87 4.77
C GLY A 91 -14.81 13.79 5.49
N ALA A 92 -14.85 13.17 6.68
CA ALA A 92 -16.08 13.10 7.48
C ALA A 92 -16.51 14.49 7.98
N PHE A 93 -15.57 15.27 8.54
CA PHE A 93 -15.88 16.60 9.05
C PHE A 93 -16.29 17.56 7.92
N THR A 94 -15.54 17.58 6.82
CA THR A 94 -15.85 18.45 5.68
C THR A 94 -17.16 18.04 4.99
N GLY A 95 -17.37 16.74 4.76
CA GLY A 95 -18.60 16.24 4.11
C GLY A 95 -19.85 16.41 4.94
N TYR A 96 -19.74 16.31 6.28
CA TYR A 96 -20.88 16.42 7.17
C TYR A 96 -21.26 17.86 7.46
N PHE A 97 -20.32 18.71 7.92
CA PHE A 97 -20.61 20.09 8.30
C PHE A 97 -20.71 21.03 7.10
N GLY A 98 -19.91 20.82 6.05
CA GLY A 98 -19.89 21.71 4.90
C GLY A 98 -19.41 23.13 5.22
N GLY A 99 -19.87 24.11 4.43
CA GLY A 99 -19.61 25.54 4.66
C GLY A 99 -18.13 25.90 4.68
N TRP A 100 -17.75 26.86 5.54
CA TRP A 100 -16.39 27.37 5.64
C TRP A 100 -15.35 26.28 6.01
N LEU A 101 -15.71 25.34 6.90
CA LEU A 101 -14.83 24.24 7.29
C LEU A 101 -14.44 23.38 6.08
N ASP A 102 -15.43 23.07 5.25
CA ASP A 102 -15.23 22.32 4.01
C ASP A 102 -14.36 23.11 3.04
N GLU A 103 -14.66 24.37 2.83
CA GLU A 103 -13.93 25.20 1.89
C GLU A 103 -12.44 25.33 2.26
N VAL A 104 -12.11 25.64 3.51
CA VAL A 104 -10.72 25.80 3.96
C VAL A 104 -9.96 24.47 3.93
N LEU A 105 -10.50 23.42 4.54
CA LEU A 105 -9.79 22.12 4.61
C LEU A 105 -9.62 21.50 3.23
N MET A 106 -10.61 21.63 2.35
CA MET A 106 -10.49 21.09 1.00
C MET A 106 -9.54 21.92 0.13
N ARG A 107 -9.39 23.24 0.34
CA ARG A 107 -8.34 24.03 -0.33
C ARG A 107 -6.95 23.57 0.06
N ILE A 108 -6.69 23.34 1.36
CA ILE A 108 -5.42 22.79 1.82
C ILE A 108 -5.18 21.41 1.18
N ASN A 109 -6.21 20.57 1.20
CA ASN A 109 -6.18 19.23 0.62
C ASN A 109 -5.88 19.26 -0.89
N ASP A 110 -6.45 20.21 -1.63
CA ASP A 110 -6.24 20.40 -3.06
C ASP A 110 -4.81 20.87 -3.38
N VAL A 111 -4.21 21.71 -2.53
CA VAL A 111 -2.80 22.10 -2.66
C VAL A 111 -1.88 20.89 -2.54
N VAL A 112 -2.10 20.03 -1.54
CA VAL A 112 -1.30 18.80 -1.38
C VAL A 112 -1.53 17.85 -2.55
N PHE A 113 -2.77 17.71 -3.02
CA PHE A 113 -3.14 16.83 -4.14
C PHE A 113 -2.63 17.31 -5.50
N ALA A 114 -2.32 18.60 -5.64
CA ALA A 114 -1.78 19.16 -6.89
C ALA A 114 -0.34 18.64 -7.18
N PHE A 115 0.37 18.19 -6.15
CA PHE A 115 1.68 17.58 -6.33
C PHE A 115 1.55 16.08 -6.64
N PRO A 116 2.29 15.55 -7.63
CA PRO A 116 2.44 14.10 -7.76
C PRO A 116 2.96 13.50 -6.45
N SER A 117 2.27 12.45 -5.94
CA SER A 117 2.53 11.88 -4.61
C SER A 117 4.00 11.48 -4.39
N ILE A 118 4.64 10.93 -5.43
CA ILE A 118 6.07 10.56 -5.39
C ILE A 118 6.96 11.81 -5.24
N LEU A 119 6.67 12.90 -5.97
CA LEU A 119 7.45 14.14 -5.86
C LEU A 119 7.30 14.79 -4.48
N LEU A 120 6.08 14.78 -3.94
CA LEU A 120 5.83 15.25 -2.58
C LEU A 120 6.62 14.42 -1.56
N ALA A 121 6.61 13.10 -1.70
CA ALA A 121 7.37 12.20 -0.84
C ALA A 121 8.88 12.42 -0.97
N LEU A 122 9.40 12.70 -2.18
CA LEU A 122 10.81 13.07 -2.40
C LEU A 122 11.22 14.32 -1.62
N ILE A 123 10.36 15.36 -1.62
CA ILE A 123 10.59 16.58 -0.84
C ILE A 123 10.70 16.25 0.65
N PHE A 124 9.78 15.45 1.18
CA PHE A 124 9.82 15.02 2.58
C PHE A 124 11.11 14.26 2.91
N ILE A 125 11.51 13.31 2.06
CA ILE A 125 12.73 12.52 2.30
C ILE A 125 14.00 13.37 2.17
N SER A 126 14.01 14.38 1.31
CA SER A 126 15.15 15.32 1.25
C SER A 126 15.37 16.09 2.56
N LEU A 127 14.30 16.27 3.35
CA LEU A 127 14.36 16.95 4.65
C LEU A 127 14.68 16.00 5.80
N PHE A 128 14.10 14.80 5.79
CA PHE A 128 14.18 13.84 6.91
C PHE A 128 15.19 12.72 6.68
N GLY A 129 15.76 12.60 5.48
CA GLY A 129 16.68 11.56 5.09
C GLY A 129 15.99 10.28 4.58
N PRO A 130 16.76 9.37 3.95
CA PRO A 130 16.27 8.08 3.45
C PRO A 130 15.93 7.14 4.62
N GLY A 131 15.05 6.17 4.36
CA GLY A 131 14.69 5.15 5.32
C GLY A 131 13.21 4.78 5.30
N LYS A 132 12.90 3.53 5.69
CA LYS A 132 11.55 2.97 5.59
C LYS A 132 10.48 3.76 6.32
N TYR A 133 10.76 4.28 7.52
CA TYR A 133 9.78 5.04 8.29
C TYR A 133 9.54 6.44 7.72
N ASN A 134 10.58 7.06 7.17
CA ASN A 134 10.44 8.35 6.49
C ASN A 134 9.61 8.21 5.21
N VAL A 135 9.76 7.09 4.48
CA VAL A 135 8.90 6.74 3.34
C VAL A 135 7.44 6.57 3.77
N VAL A 136 7.19 5.85 4.88
CA VAL A 136 5.84 5.67 5.44
C VAL A 136 5.19 7.01 5.72
N LEU A 137 5.89 7.92 6.41
CA LEU A 137 5.36 9.25 6.75
C LEU A 137 5.12 10.09 5.49
N ALA A 138 6.10 10.14 4.59
CA ALA A 138 6.02 10.92 3.36
C ALA A 138 4.86 10.48 2.46
N LEU A 139 4.76 9.19 2.18
CA LEU A 139 3.66 8.64 1.37
C LEU A 139 2.33 8.68 2.12
N GLY A 140 2.32 8.43 3.44
CA GLY A 140 1.13 8.50 4.27
C GLY A 140 0.47 9.89 4.18
N ILE A 141 1.25 10.95 4.33
CA ILE A 141 0.77 12.34 4.18
C ILE A 141 0.29 12.61 2.75
N ALA A 142 1.05 12.14 1.74
CA ALA A 142 0.68 12.34 0.33
C ALA A 142 -0.62 11.62 -0.06
N PHE A 143 -1.02 10.57 0.67
CA PHE A 143 -2.24 9.81 0.39
C PHE A 143 -3.48 10.35 1.11
N ILE A 144 -3.34 11.17 2.16
CA ILE A 144 -4.46 11.78 2.90
C ILE A 144 -5.48 12.44 1.96
N PRO A 145 -5.07 13.28 0.97
CA PRO A 145 -6.02 13.98 0.11
C PRO A 145 -6.94 13.06 -0.69
N SER A 146 -6.42 11.93 -1.17
CA SER A 146 -7.20 10.97 -1.93
C SER A 146 -8.31 10.35 -1.10
N PHE A 147 -7.99 9.91 0.12
CA PHE A 147 -8.96 9.32 1.03
C PHE A 147 -9.95 10.35 1.56
N ALA A 148 -9.49 11.56 1.90
CA ALA A 148 -10.34 12.65 2.36
C ALA A 148 -11.43 12.99 1.33
N ARG A 149 -11.07 13.06 0.05
CA ARG A 149 -12.00 13.35 -1.04
C ARG A 149 -13.06 12.27 -1.21
N ILE A 150 -12.67 10.99 -1.12
CA ILE A 150 -13.58 9.85 -1.22
C ILE A 150 -14.57 9.86 -0.05
N VAL A 151 -14.07 9.98 1.18
CA VAL A 151 -14.89 9.99 2.40
C VAL A 151 -15.85 11.20 2.39
N ARG A 152 -15.36 12.39 2.02
CA ARG A 152 -16.17 13.58 1.89
C ARG A 152 -17.36 13.36 0.94
N GLY A 153 -17.08 12.79 -0.25
CA GLY A 153 -18.12 12.50 -1.23
C GLY A 153 -19.22 11.59 -0.69
N GLU A 154 -18.84 10.52 0.01
CA GLU A 154 -19.79 9.61 0.65
C GLU A 154 -20.57 10.31 1.78
N PHE A 155 -19.92 11.11 2.63
CA PHE A 155 -20.60 11.83 3.71
C PHE A 155 -21.61 12.84 3.18
N ILE A 156 -21.29 13.60 2.12
CA ILE A 156 -22.26 14.50 1.45
C ILE A 156 -23.48 13.72 0.97
N LYS A 157 -23.28 12.55 0.37
CA LYS A 157 -24.35 11.69 -0.14
C LYS A 157 -25.28 11.20 0.98
N TYR A 158 -24.72 10.78 2.12
CA TYR A 158 -25.51 10.18 3.20
C TYR A 158 -26.14 11.19 4.16
N ARG A 159 -25.53 12.37 4.40
CA ARG A 159 -25.99 13.35 5.40
C ARG A 159 -27.42 13.85 5.17
N ASP A 160 -27.86 13.89 3.91
CA ASP A 160 -29.18 14.40 3.54
C ASP A 160 -30.27 13.31 3.46
N MET A 161 -29.93 12.06 3.79
CA MET A 161 -30.87 10.94 3.79
C MET A 161 -31.87 11.02 4.96
N ASP A 162 -33.06 10.49 4.74
CA ASP A 162 -34.20 10.64 5.70
C ASP A 162 -33.95 9.99 7.06
N TYR A 163 -33.21 8.87 7.10
CA TYR A 163 -32.82 8.23 8.36
C TYR A 163 -31.86 9.11 9.20
N ILE A 164 -31.03 9.92 8.55
CA ILE A 164 -30.13 10.89 9.22
C ILE A 164 -30.94 12.07 9.74
N LYS A 165 -31.90 12.59 8.95
CA LYS A 165 -32.82 13.63 9.39
C LYS A 165 -33.65 13.16 10.60
N SER A 166 -34.12 11.91 10.57
CA SER A 166 -34.84 11.30 11.69
C SER A 166 -34.00 11.19 12.94
N ALA A 167 -32.69 10.82 12.80
CA ALA A 167 -31.76 10.78 13.91
C ALA A 167 -31.53 12.18 14.53
N HIS A 168 -31.44 13.23 13.70
CA HIS A 168 -31.37 14.61 14.16
C HIS A 168 -32.61 15.02 14.95
N LEU A 169 -33.80 14.71 14.43
CA LEU A 169 -35.07 15.01 15.11
C LEU A 169 -35.19 14.27 16.45
N ALA A 170 -34.63 13.07 16.55
CA ALA A 170 -34.52 12.30 17.78
C ALA A 170 -33.46 12.83 18.77
N GLY A 171 -32.75 13.93 18.45
CA GLY A 171 -31.74 14.54 19.32
C GLY A 171 -30.38 13.84 19.34
N VAL A 172 -30.08 12.98 18.36
CA VAL A 172 -28.77 12.30 18.28
C VAL A 172 -27.70 13.32 17.94
N GLY A 173 -26.60 13.33 18.72
CA GLY A 173 -25.49 14.25 18.52
C GLY A 173 -24.70 13.99 17.23
N ASN A 174 -24.12 15.05 16.65
CA ASN A 174 -23.45 15.04 15.35
C ASN A 174 -22.34 13.97 15.24
N LEU A 175 -21.45 13.85 16.23
CA LEU A 175 -20.38 12.85 16.20
C LEU A 175 -20.93 11.41 16.14
N ARG A 176 -22.02 11.14 16.87
CA ARG A 176 -22.67 9.84 16.81
C ARG A 176 -23.30 9.59 15.45
N ILE A 177 -23.92 10.60 14.84
CA ILE A 177 -24.44 10.50 13.47
C ILE A 177 -23.31 10.20 12.49
N MET A 178 -22.20 10.93 12.56
CA MET A 178 -21.05 10.75 11.66
C MET A 178 -20.45 9.34 11.76
N PHE A 179 -20.08 8.92 12.97
CA PHE A 179 -19.26 7.72 13.14
C PHE A 179 -20.08 6.43 13.38
N VAL A 180 -21.33 6.53 13.79
CA VAL A 180 -22.19 5.37 14.04
C VAL A 180 -23.24 5.17 12.96
N HIS A 181 -23.73 6.26 12.32
CA HIS A 181 -24.81 6.15 11.34
C HIS A 181 -24.32 6.33 9.88
N ILE A 182 -23.36 7.23 9.61
CA ILE A 182 -22.87 7.47 8.23
C ILE A 182 -21.68 6.57 7.92
N LEU A 183 -20.60 6.61 8.70
CA LEU A 183 -19.35 5.91 8.41
C LEU A 183 -19.53 4.40 8.15
N PRO A 184 -20.34 3.64 8.91
CA PRO A 184 -20.53 2.22 8.61
C PRO A 184 -21.20 1.95 7.25
N ASN A 185 -22.03 2.88 6.76
CA ASN A 185 -22.67 2.74 5.45
C ASN A 185 -21.71 3.05 4.29
N THR A 186 -20.57 3.68 4.55
CA THR A 186 -19.53 3.97 3.55
C THR A 186 -18.48 2.87 3.44
N ILE A 187 -18.54 1.82 4.29
CA ILE A 187 -17.48 0.80 4.46
C ILE A 187 -17.14 0.09 3.15
N THR A 188 -18.11 -0.20 2.30
CA THR A 188 -17.88 -0.91 1.03
C THR A 188 -17.02 -0.08 0.06
N VAL A 189 -17.30 1.23 -0.04
CA VAL A 189 -16.52 2.16 -0.86
C VAL A 189 -15.13 2.35 -0.26
N LEU A 190 -15.05 2.49 1.07
CA LEU A 190 -13.79 2.60 1.79
C LEU A 190 -12.91 1.37 1.62
N LEU A 191 -13.43 0.15 1.78
CA LEU A 191 -12.66 -1.08 1.60
C LEU A 191 -12.05 -1.18 0.18
N SER A 192 -12.87 -0.90 -0.83
CA SER A 192 -12.36 -0.87 -2.22
C SER A 192 -11.28 0.19 -2.42
N SER A 193 -11.44 1.36 -1.81
CA SER A 193 -10.47 2.45 -1.89
C SER A 193 -9.18 2.13 -1.14
N ILE A 194 -9.27 1.43 0.00
CA ILE A 194 -8.13 0.94 0.78
C ILE A 194 -7.32 -0.06 -0.04
N MET A 195 -7.95 -1.00 -0.74
CA MET A 195 -7.26 -1.97 -1.60
C MET A 195 -6.53 -1.28 -2.75
N ILE A 196 -7.17 -0.31 -3.41
CA ILE A 196 -6.52 0.49 -4.47
C ILE A 196 -5.38 1.33 -3.89
N GLY A 197 -5.60 1.94 -2.73
CA GLY A 197 -4.58 2.71 -2.01
C GLY A 197 -3.37 1.86 -1.63
N PHE A 198 -3.58 0.61 -1.20
CA PHE A 198 -2.51 -0.33 -0.89
C PHE A 198 -1.68 -0.66 -2.14
N ASN A 199 -2.32 -0.94 -3.28
CA ASN A 199 -1.62 -1.17 -4.53
C ASN A 199 -0.74 0.02 -4.92
N ASN A 200 -1.29 1.23 -4.83
CA ASN A 200 -0.55 2.45 -5.10
C ASN A 200 0.62 2.65 -4.10
N ALA A 201 0.44 2.28 -2.84
CA ALA A 201 1.48 2.36 -1.81
C ALA A 201 2.62 1.36 -2.08
N VAL A 202 2.32 0.11 -2.48
CA VAL A 202 3.31 -0.89 -2.89
C VAL A 202 4.14 -0.36 -4.06
N LEU A 203 3.49 0.18 -5.10
CA LEU A 203 4.18 0.70 -6.28
C LEU A 203 5.00 1.96 -5.96
N ALA A 204 4.47 2.84 -5.11
CA ALA A 204 5.18 4.05 -4.68
C ALA A 204 6.42 3.71 -3.82
N GLU A 205 6.28 2.79 -2.85
CA GLU A 205 7.40 2.29 -2.05
C GLU A 205 8.46 1.65 -2.95
N ALA A 206 8.03 0.74 -3.84
CA ALA A 206 8.96 0.07 -4.76
C ALA A 206 9.71 1.08 -5.65
N GLY A 207 9.01 2.10 -6.16
CA GLY A 207 9.62 3.18 -6.93
C GLY A 207 10.64 4.00 -6.13
N MET A 208 10.31 4.35 -4.88
CA MET A 208 11.23 5.11 -4.01
C MET A 208 12.44 4.29 -3.58
N SER A 209 12.23 3.02 -3.24
CA SER A 209 13.33 2.09 -2.92
C SER A 209 14.20 1.81 -4.14
N TYR A 210 13.62 1.72 -5.33
CA TYR A 210 14.35 1.61 -6.60
C TYR A 210 15.23 2.83 -6.87
N LEU A 211 14.79 4.04 -6.49
CA LEU A 211 15.58 5.28 -6.58
C LEU A 211 16.64 5.41 -5.46
N GLY A 212 16.72 4.43 -4.54
CA GLY A 212 17.73 4.42 -3.47
C GLY A 212 17.38 5.28 -2.25
N ILE A 213 16.16 5.79 -2.16
CA ILE A 213 15.70 6.67 -1.08
C ILE A 213 14.71 6.00 -0.10
N GLY A 214 14.33 4.75 -0.41
CA GLY A 214 13.44 3.92 0.41
C GLY A 214 14.17 3.13 1.48
N VAL A 215 13.95 1.82 1.49
CA VAL A 215 14.61 0.87 2.39
C VAL A 215 16.10 0.86 2.14
N GLN A 216 16.88 1.00 3.21
CA GLN A 216 18.35 1.08 3.15
C GLN A 216 19.00 -0.26 3.53
N PRO A 217 20.14 -0.60 2.92
CA PRO A 217 20.92 -1.76 3.35
C PRO A 217 21.23 -1.74 4.85
N PRO A 218 21.31 -2.91 5.52
CA PRO A 218 21.28 -4.26 4.94
C PRO A 218 19.88 -4.81 4.65
N GLU A 219 18.79 -4.13 5.10
CA GLU A 219 17.42 -4.58 4.88
C GLU A 219 17.09 -4.64 3.38
N ALA A 220 16.23 -5.59 3.00
CA ALA A 220 15.72 -5.72 1.64
C ALA A 220 14.29 -5.17 1.53
N SER A 221 13.96 -4.57 0.37
CA SER A 221 12.59 -4.43 -0.13
C SER A 221 12.54 -4.90 -1.57
N LEU A 222 11.35 -5.17 -2.09
CA LEU A 222 11.25 -5.61 -3.49
C LEU A 222 11.78 -4.54 -4.45
N GLY A 223 11.57 -3.25 -4.13
CA GLY A 223 12.07 -2.13 -4.92
C GLY A 223 13.59 -1.96 -4.84
N SER A 224 14.20 -2.09 -3.66
CA SER A 224 15.66 -2.01 -3.50
C SER A 224 16.37 -3.16 -4.22
N MET A 225 15.79 -4.38 -4.17
CA MET A 225 16.32 -5.53 -4.92
C MET A 225 16.29 -5.30 -6.43
N LEU A 226 15.24 -4.67 -6.98
CA LEU A 226 15.20 -4.29 -8.40
C LEU A 226 16.25 -3.24 -8.75
N SER A 227 16.50 -2.29 -7.85
CA SER A 227 17.59 -1.30 -8.02
C SER A 227 18.96 -1.96 -8.07
N GLU A 228 19.26 -2.85 -7.12
CA GLU A 228 20.52 -3.61 -7.09
C GLU A 228 20.68 -4.50 -8.32
N ALA A 229 19.59 -5.10 -8.83
CA ALA A 229 19.59 -5.99 -9.99
C ALA A 229 19.80 -5.28 -11.34
N GLN A 230 19.61 -3.96 -11.42
CA GLN A 230 19.64 -3.20 -12.68
C GLN A 230 20.95 -3.42 -13.48
N SER A 231 22.07 -3.41 -12.80
CA SER A 231 23.39 -3.60 -13.45
C SER A 231 23.64 -5.05 -13.90
N TYR A 232 22.81 -6.00 -13.50
CA TYR A 232 22.98 -7.44 -13.73
C TYR A 232 21.86 -8.06 -14.58
N LEU A 233 20.98 -7.24 -15.19
CA LEU A 233 19.82 -7.72 -15.95
C LEU A 233 20.17 -8.73 -17.05
N PHE A 234 21.31 -8.58 -17.71
CA PHE A 234 21.74 -9.47 -18.78
C PHE A 234 22.58 -10.65 -18.29
N SER A 235 23.26 -10.53 -17.15
CA SER A 235 24.13 -11.58 -16.60
C SER A 235 23.41 -12.49 -15.59
N ALA A 236 22.48 -11.95 -14.83
CA ALA A 236 21.70 -12.65 -13.81
C ALA A 236 20.23 -12.16 -13.79
N PRO A 237 19.43 -12.45 -14.83
CA PRO A 237 18.05 -11.92 -14.95
C PRO A 237 17.13 -12.39 -13.83
N ASN A 238 17.40 -13.54 -13.21
CA ASN A 238 16.68 -14.04 -12.04
C ASN A 238 16.68 -13.05 -10.90
N TYR A 239 17.72 -12.25 -10.73
CA TYR A 239 17.85 -11.24 -9.67
C TYR A 239 16.78 -10.14 -9.78
N ALA A 240 16.35 -9.77 -11.00
CA ALA A 240 15.28 -8.80 -11.24
C ALA A 240 13.90 -9.46 -11.39
N ILE A 241 13.84 -10.63 -12.05
CA ILE A 241 12.56 -11.30 -12.37
C ILE A 241 11.78 -11.66 -11.10
N PHE A 242 12.43 -12.24 -10.09
CA PHE A 242 11.72 -12.70 -8.89
C PHE A 242 11.13 -11.57 -8.06
N PRO A 243 11.86 -10.51 -7.64
CA PRO A 243 11.24 -9.41 -6.92
C PRO A 243 10.19 -8.68 -7.76
N GLY A 244 10.42 -8.52 -9.08
CA GLY A 244 9.43 -7.93 -9.98
C GLY A 244 8.14 -8.74 -10.06
N LEU A 245 8.25 -10.07 -10.17
CA LEU A 245 7.08 -10.97 -10.17
C LEU A 245 6.29 -10.86 -8.86
N MET A 246 6.97 -10.76 -7.70
CA MET A 246 6.28 -10.62 -6.42
C MET A 246 5.52 -9.31 -6.32
N ILE A 247 6.06 -8.18 -6.80
CA ILE A 247 5.32 -6.92 -6.88
C ILE A 247 4.07 -7.08 -7.75
N ILE A 248 4.21 -7.67 -8.93
CA ILE A 248 3.08 -7.91 -9.84
C ILE A 248 2.00 -8.75 -9.17
N LEU A 249 2.36 -9.85 -8.50
CA LEU A 249 1.41 -10.73 -7.83
C LEU A 249 0.72 -10.05 -6.64
N MET A 250 1.45 -9.24 -5.84
CA MET A 250 0.84 -8.48 -4.74
C MET A 250 -0.21 -7.50 -5.25
N VAL A 251 0.13 -6.73 -6.28
CA VAL A 251 -0.77 -5.73 -6.87
C VAL A 251 -1.95 -6.40 -7.59
N LEU A 252 -1.69 -7.44 -8.39
CA LEU A 252 -2.72 -8.16 -9.13
C LEU A 252 -3.73 -8.84 -8.20
N GLY A 253 -3.24 -9.51 -7.15
CA GLY A 253 -4.10 -10.21 -6.19
C GLY A 253 -5.12 -9.26 -5.55
N LEU A 254 -4.67 -8.13 -5.02
CA LEU A 254 -5.55 -7.14 -4.39
C LEU A 254 -6.41 -6.37 -5.40
N SER A 255 -5.93 -6.11 -6.63
CA SER A 255 -6.75 -5.50 -7.68
C SER A 255 -7.93 -6.38 -8.05
N LEU A 256 -7.68 -7.67 -8.28
CA LEU A 256 -8.75 -8.63 -8.59
C LEU A 256 -9.75 -8.78 -7.42
N LEU A 257 -9.26 -8.77 -6.17
CA LEU A 257 -10.11 -8.75 -4.98
C LEU A 257 -11.00 -7.51 -4.93
N ALA A 258 -10.43 -6.33 -5.14
CA ALA A 258 -11.16 -5.06 -5.12
C ALA A 258 -12.27 -5.03 -6.18
N ASP A 259 -11.99 -5.52 -7.38
CA ASP A 259 -12.98 -5.63 -8.46
C ASP A 259 -14.05 -6.67 -8.14
N GLY A 260 -13.65 -7.78 -7.51
CA GLY A 260 -14.57 -8.83 -7.10
C GLY A 260 -15.55 -8.43 -6.01
N ILE A 261 -15.19 -7.49 -5.14
CA ILE A 261 -16.07 -6.95 -4.07
C ILE A 261 -17.08 -5.96 -4.65
N LYS A 262 -16.75 -5.26 -5.74
CA LYS A 262 -17.65 -4.30 -6.40
C LYS A 262 -18.70 -4.96 -7.28
N ALA A 263 -18.46 -6.19 -7.76
CA ALA A 263 -19.34 -6.93 -8.67
C ALA A 263 -20.44 -7.69 -7.93
#